data_3c0ab99bf5772ddf53b9e56ea0ff5f76
#
_entry.id   3c0ab99bf5772ddf53b9e56ea0ff5f76
#
_cell.length_a   1.000
_cell.length_b   1.000
_cell.length_c   1.000
_cell.angle_alpha   90.00
_cell.angle_beta   90.00
_cell.angle_gamma   90.00
#
_symmetry.space_group_name_H-M   'P 1'
#
loop_
_entity.id
_entity.type
_entity.pdbx_description
1 polymer ?
#
loop_
_entity_poly.entity_id
_entity_poly.type
_entity_poly.pdbx_seq_one_letter_code
_entity_poly.pdbx_strand_id
1 'polypeptide(L)'
;MWQKYEKKSAWHIAFIAKDNKISAEGSNFVAMNTKTKSTRCLGGMKPMLFYFLQIALVSTFVFSALDVRANSKVMAVNARQAREMFDKVYQKTFGPQGSKLSYSVNIIGLYKTSGTIWLKGNKKHYVESRYCSWNDGVHYYRVDLKKCTVELHNAASPKRDKYMSKFTFDVNMYDYSWNNSPEGIVINLDAKDDAKGIKHARIVLDNTGQVPQSLKLKVGFFWTTIKISGYLAGNISDNVFVYPAAKYKTFEFTNMWPD
;
A
#
# COMPACT_ATOMS: atom_id res chain seq x y z
N MET A 1 17.12 -15.87 11.12
CA MET A 1 16.66 -16.48 9.85
C MET A 1 15.29 -15.96 9.37
N TRP A 2 14.56 -15.17 10.16
CA TRP A 2 13.22 -14.63 9.85
C TRP A 2 13.19 -13.34 9.02
N GLN A 3 14.22 -12.51 9.07
CA GLN A 3 14.25 -11.20 8.38
C GLN A 3 14.30 -11.24 6.83
N LYS A 4 14.60 -12.39 6.22
CA LYS A 4 14.77 -12.51 4.77
C LYS A 4 13.47 -12.77 3.99
N TYR A 5 12.39 -13.11 4.69
CA TYR A 5 11.09 -13.47 4.08
C TYR A 5 10.11 -12.31 3.94
N GLU A 6 10.28 -11.21 4.69
CA GLU A 6 9.31 -10.10 4.72
C GLU A 6 9.24 -9.23 3.44
N LYS A 7 10.24 -9.28 2.59
CA LYS A 7 10.37 -8.31 1.47
C LYS A 7 9.49 -8.57 0.24
N LYS A 8 8.76 -9.66 0.13
CA LYS A 8 8.19 -10.08 -1.16
C LYS A 8 6.67 -10.25 -1.28
N SER A 9 5.87 -10.14 -0.23
CA SER A 9 4.49 -10.68 -0.26
C SER A 9 3.32 -9.69 -0.40
N ALA A 10 3.50 -8.39 -0.34
CA ALA A 10 2.39 -7.45 -0.09
C ALA A 10 1.52 -7.03 -1.30
N TRP A 11 1.77 -7.43 -2.58
CA TRP A 11 1.38 -6.56 -3.69
C TRP A 11 0.69 -7.19 -4.89
N HIS A 12 -0.05 -8.25 -4.73
CA HIS A 12 -0.82 -8.80 -5.84
C HIS A 12 -2.17 -8.12 -6.08
N ILE A 13 -2.68 -7.37 -5.12
CA ILE A 13 -3.94 -6.63 -5.30
C ILE A 13 -3.76 -5.38 -6.17
N ALA A 14 -2.56 -4.79 -6.17
CA ALA A 14 -2.20 -3.70 -7.10
C ALA A 14 -1.93 -4.16 -8.54
N PHE A 15 -1.85 -5.47 -8.78
CA PHE A 15 -1.49 -6.09 -10.05
C PHE A 15 -2.55 -5.97 -11.15
N ILE A 16 -3.77 -5.68 -10.80
CA ILE A 16 -4.92 -5.73 -11.70
C ILE A 16 -5.01 -4.52 -12.64
N ALA A 17 -4.25 -3.46 -12.41
CA ALA A 17 -4.36 -2.19 -13.14
C ALA A 17 -3.62 -2.12 -14.48
N LYS A 18 -3.27 -3.26 -15.10
CA LYS A 18 -2.33 -3.25 -16.19
C LYS A 18 -2.82 -3.90 -17.48
N ASP A 19 -3.19 -3.11 -18.42
CA ASP A 19 -3.02 -3.30 -19.87
C ASP A 19 -3.45 -2.08 -20.71
N ASN A 20 -3.06 -0.84 -20.36
CA ASN A 20 -3.18 0.27 -21.31
C ASN A 20 -2.03 1.28 -21.15
N LYS A 21 -1.32 1.51 -22.28
CA LYS A 21 -0.31 2.53 -22.47
C LYS A 21 -0.88 3.93 -22.26
N ILE A 22 -0.25 4.74 -21.42
CA ILE A 22 -0.29 6.19 -21.54
C ILE A 22 1.11 6.72 -21.30
N SER A 23 1.69 7.36 -22.33
CA SER A 23 2.88 8.21 -22.23
C SER A 23 2.46 9.57 -21.66
N ALA A 24 3.13 10.06 -20.64
CA ALA A 24 2.99 11.42 -20.17
C ALA A 24 4.28 12.16 -20.44
N GLU A 25 4.23 13.06 -21.39
CA GLU A 25 5.25 14.10 -21.65
C GLU A 25 5.18 15.19 -20.58
N GLY A 26 6.33 15.83 -20.37
CA GLY A 26 6.61 16.70 -19.27
C GLY A 26 5.89 18.06 -19.27
N SER A 27 5.92 18.70 -18.13
CA SER A 27 5.83 20.16 -18.03
C SER A 27 6.69 20.70 -16.88
N ASN A 28 7.59 21.56 -17.26
CA ASN A 28 8.44 22.38 -16.41
C ASN A 28 7.60 23.36 -15.58
N PHE A 29 7.90 23.51 -14.30
CA PHE A 29 7.40 24.63 -13.51
C PHE A 29 8.55 25.49 -12.98
N VAL A 30 8.44 26.76 -13.34
CA VAL A 30 9.38 27.85 -13.03
C VAL A 30 9.19 28.31 -11.59
N ALA A 31 10.29 28.48 -10.88
CA ALA A 31 10.32 29.07 -9.54
C ALA A 31 10.20 30.59 -9.61
N MET A 32 9.24 31.15 -8.87
CA MET A 32 9.12 32.59 -8.64
C MET A 32 9.72 32.99 -7.28
N ASN A 33 10.69 33.86 -7.37
CA ASN A 33 11.46 34.46 -6.29
C ASN A 33 10.77 35.77 -5.84
N THR A 34 10.35 35.90 -4.59
CA THR A 34 9.89 37.18 -4.05
C THR A 34 10.77 37.63 -2.89
N LYS A 35 11.50 38.70 -3.15
CA LYS A 35 12.20 39.55 -2.16
C LYS A 35 11.20 40.49 -1.50
N THR A 36 11.18 40.58 -0.18
CA THR A 36 10.64 41.72 0.54
C THR A 36 11.62 42.27 1.57
N LYS A 37 12.01 43.51 1.34
CA LYS A 37 12.66 44.43 2.30
C LYS A 37 11.54 45.13 3.10
N SER A 38 11.71 45.31 4.39
CA SER A 38 11.45 46.61 5.04
C SER A 38 11.84 46.56 6.52
N THR A 39 12.86 47.29 6.87
CA THR A 39 13.23 47.73 8.23
C THR A 39 12.44 48.99 8.61
N ARG A 40 11.74 48.99 9.73
CA ARG A 40 11.30 50.22 10.44
C ARG A 40 11.66 50.13 11.90
N CYS A 41 12.44 51.12 12.31
CA CYS A 41 12.81 51.39 13.70
C CYS A 41 11.59 51.82 14.52
N LEU A 42 11.39 51.20 15.67
CA LEU A 42 10.42 51.63 16.69
C LEU A 42 11.14 52.14 17.93
N GLY A 43 10.79 53.36 18.27
CA GLY A 43 11.34 54.16 19.38
C GLY A 43 11.00 53.60 20.75
N GLY A 44 11.78 54.04 21.73
CA GLY A 44 11.93 53.56 23.10
C GLY A 44 10.66 53.37 23.92
N MET A 45 10.50 52.15 24.40
CA MET A 45 9.53 51.76 25.41
C MET A 45 10.12 51.82 26.81
N LYS A 46 9.34 52.29 27.79
CA LYS A 46 9.75 52.42 29.20
C LYS A 46 10.11 51.05 29.83
N PRO A 47 11.13 50.92 30.67
CA PRO A 47 11.68 49.64 31.15
C PRO A 47 10.67 48.73 31.87
N MET A 48 9.65 49.31 32.50
CA MET A 48 8.63 48.55 33.24
C MET A 48 7.70 47.72 32.31
N LEU A 49 7.44 48.22 31.12
CA LEU A 49 6.66 47.48 30.10
C LEU A 49 7.43 46.28 29.49
N PHE A 50 8.78 46.39 29.50
CA PHE A 50 9.64 45.35 28.98
C PHE A 50 9.65 44.08 29.86
N TYR A 51 9.57 44.26 31.21
CA TYR A 51 9.49 43.14 32.14
C TYR A 51 8.17 42.37 32.06
N PHE A 52 7.03 43.08 31.89
CA PHE A 52 5.76 42.40 31.69
C PHE A 52 5.68 41.67 30.35
N LEU A 53 6.29 42.22 29.30
CA LEU A 53 6.37 41.57 27.99
C LEU A 53 7.25 40.31 28.02
N GLN A 54 8.35 40.30 28.77
CA GLN A 54 9.21 39.11 28.94
C GLN A 54 8.52 38.01 29.73
N ILE A 55 7.79 38.32 30.79
CA ILE A 55 7.03 37.32 31.57
C ILE A 55 5.89 36.71 30.71
N ALA A 56 5.20 37.51 29.93
CA ALA A 56 4.16 37.03 29.01
C ALA A 56 4.74 36.15 27.91
N LEU A 57 5.89 36.48 27.34
CA LEU A 57 6.57 35.68 26.32
C LEU A 57 7.09 34.34 26.87
N VAL A 58 7.61 34.30 28.09
CA VAL A 58 8.09 33.07 28.72
C VAL A 58 6.91 32.13 29.05
N SER A 59 5.78 32.68 29.53
CA SER A 59 4.60 31.86 29.83
C SER A 59 3.99 31.23 28.57
N THR A 60 3.94 31.95 27.44
CA THR A 60 3.45 31.40 26.17
C THR A 60 4.37 30.32 25.60
N PHE A 61 5.69 30.43 25.77
CA PHE A 61 6.63 29.39 25.35
C PHE A 61 6.51 28.10 26.18
N VAL A 62 6.24 28.20 27.47
CA VAL A 62 6.10 27.01 28.33
C VAL A 62 4.80 26.25 28.02
N PHE A 63 3.68 26.94 27.75
CA PHE A 63 2.42 26.30 27.36
C PHE A 63 2.52 25.62 25.99
N SER A 64 3.14 26.26 25.00
CA SER A 64 3.32 25.66 23.68
C SER A 64 4.24 24.43 23.69
N ALA A 65 5.26 24.38 24.58
CA ALA A 65 6.13 23.23 24.71
C ALA A 65 5.46 22.01 25.37
N LEU A 66 4.51 22.24 26.28
CA LEU A 66 3.72 21.17 26.91
C LEU A 66 2.72 20.56 25.92
N ASP A 67 2.03 21.37 25.14
CA ASP A 67 1.09 20.90 24.11
C ASP A 67 1.79 20.10 23.00
N VAL A 68 2.98 20.51 22.58
CA VAL A 68 3.79 19.78 21.59
C VAL A 68 4.23 18.41 22.13
N ARG A 69 4.63 18.30 23.40
CA ARG A 69 5.01 17.03 24.02
C ARG A 69 3.82 16.08 24.23
N ALA A 70 2.68 16.59 24.63
CA ALA A 70 1.46 15.79 24.78
C ALA A 70 1.01 15.26 23.41
N ASN A 71 0.99 16.12 22.40
CA ASN A 71 0.59 15.76 21.04
C ASN A 71 1.54 14.71 20.41
N SER A 72 2.86 14.84 20.63
CA SER A 72 3.83 13.87 20.12
C SER A 72 3.67 12.48 20.76
N LYS A 73 3.33 12.39 22.05
CA LYS A 73 3.03 11.11 22.71
C LYS A 73 1.77 10.46 22.17
N VAL A 74 0.71 11.23 21.96
CA VAL A 74 -0.55 10.74 21.40
C VAL A 74 -0.33 10.23 19.96
N MET A 75 0.41 10.97 19.14
CA MET A 75 0.77 10.54 17.79
C MET A 75 1.59 9.25 17.79
N ALA A 76 2.56 9.10 18.69
CA ALA A 76 3.35 7.88 18.81
C ALA A 76 2.52 6.66 19.24
N VAL A 77 1.54 6.85 20.14
CA VAL A 77 0.60 5.78 20.54
C VAL A 77 -0.30 5.39 19.38
N ASN A 78 -0.87 6.35 18.65
CA ASN A 78 -1.70 6.11 17.47
C ASN A 78 -0.92 5.33 16.40
N ALA A 79 0.31 5.74 16.09
CA ALA A 79 1.17 5.07 15.11
C ALA A 79 1.46 3.61 15.48
N ARG A 80 1.76 3.34 16.77
CA ARG A 80 1.97 1.99 17.26
C ARG A 80 0.71 1.13 17.14
N GLN A 81 -0.44 1.64 17.56
CA GLN A 81 -1.72 0.93 17.44
C GLN A 81 -2.08 0.65 15.97
N ALA A 82 -1.88 1.62 15.08
CA ALA A 82 -2.08 1.44 13.65
C ALA A 82 -1.20 0.31 13.09
N ARG A 83 0.08 0.28 13.47
CA ARG A 83 1.02 -0.75 13.06
C ARG A 83 0.63 -2.13 13.60
N GLU A 84 0.25 -2.23 14.87
CA GLU A 84 -0.21 -3.50 15.47
C GLU A 84 -1.47 -4.06 14.78
N MET A 85 -2.45 -3.20 14.46
CA MET A 85 -3.64 -3.60 13.71
C MET A 85 -3.28 -4.06 12.29
N PHE A 86 -2.42 -3.30 11.62
CA PHE A 86 -1.92 -3.66 10.30
C PHE A 86 -1.22 -5.02 10.30
N ASP A 87 -0.28 -5.24 11.22
CA ASP A 87 0.49 -6.48 11.31
C ASP A 87 -0.40 -7.69 11.58
N LYS A 88 -1.42 -7.56 12.44
CA LYS A 88 -2.41 -8.62 12.68
C LYS A 88 -3.17 -9.01 11.41
N VAL A 89 -3.69 -8.03 10.68
CA VAL A 89 -4.43 -8.28 9.42
C VAL A 89 -3.48 -8.82 8.35
N TYR A 90 -2.27 -8.27 8.26
CA TYR A 90 -1.23 -8.73 7.35
C TYR A 90 -0.87 -10.20 7.58
N GLN A 91 -0.63 -10.60 8.82
CA GLN A 91 -0.32 -11.99 9.19
C GLN A 91 -1.48 -12.94 8.92
N LYS A 92 -2.72 -12.52 9.19
CA LYS A 92 -3.91 -13.31 8.84
C LYS A 92 -4.05 -13.50 7.33
N THR A 93 -3.68 -12.48 6.54
CA THR A 93 -3.85 -12.48 5.08
C THR A 93 -2.74 -13.24 4.37
N PHE A 94 -1.49 -13.00 4.75
CA PHE A 94 -0.30 -13.51 4.05
C PHE A 94 0.48 -14.57 4.84
N GLY A 95 0.05 -14.86 6.05
CA GLY A 95 0.74 -15.81 6.93
C GLY A 95 0.63 -17.27 6.47
N PRO A 96 1.17 -18.22 7.26
CA PRO A 96 1.28 -19.62 6.87
C PRO A 96 -0.07 -20.36 6.77
N GLN A 97 -1.11 -19.85 7.41
CA GLN A 97 -2.46 -20.42 7.31
C GLN A 97 -3.19 -19.95 6.04
N GLY A 98 -2.73 -18.83 5.47
CA GLY A 98 -3.26 -18.24 4.27
C GLY A 98 -4.64 -17.61 4.39
N SER A 99 -5.09 -17.05 3.29
CA SER A 99 -6.42 -16.44 3.17
C SER A 99 -6.99 -16.60 1.77
N LYS A 100 -8.30 -16.43 1.66
CA LYS A 100 -9.05 -16.28 0.42
C LYS A 100 -9.87 -15.00 0.50
N LEU A 101 -9.91 -14.23 -0.57
CA LEU A 101 -10.78 -13.06 -0.67
C LEU A 101 -11.24 -12.84 -2.12
N SER A 102 -12.39 -12.23 -2.28
CA SER A 102 -12.83 -11.68 -3.54
C SER A 102 -12.52 -10.18 -3.58
N TYR A 103 -12.17 -9.69 -4.76
CA TYR A 103 -11.86 -8.28 -4.95
C TYR A 103 -12.54 -7.72 -6.19
N SER A 104 -12.75 -6.42 -6.18
CA SER A 104 -13.10 -5.66 -7.37
C SER A 104 -12.34 -4.34 -7.40
N VAL A 105 -11.86 -3.98 -8.58
CA VAL A 105 -11.17 -2.70 -8.82
C VAL A 105 -11.79 -2.02 -10.02
N ASN A 106 -11.94 -0.71 -9.92
CA ASN A 106 -12.37 0.14 -11.02
C ASN A 106 -11.51 1.39 -11.04
N ILE A 107 -10.62 1.46 -12.02
CA ILE A 107 -9.82 2.66 -12.30
C ILE A 107 -10.53 3.36 -13.44
N ILE A 108 -11.22 4.46 -13.13
CA ILE A 108 -12.08 5.20 -14.06
C ILE A 108 -11.36 5.43 -15.39
N GLY A 109 -11.98 4.94 -16.48
CA GLY A 109 -11.47 5.10 -17.84
C GLY A 109 -10.28 4.23 -18.22
N LEU A 110 -9.72 3.43 -17.31
CA LEU A 110 -8.51 2.64 -17.56
C LEU A 110 -8.72 1.14 -17.41
N TYR A 111 -9.26 0.69 -16.29
CA TYR A 111 -9.33 -0.73 -15.99
C TYR A 111 -10.43 -1.07 -14.99
N LYS A 112 -11.21 -2.09 -15.32
CA LYS A 112 -12.22 -2.66 -14.42
C LYS A 112 -12.09 -4.17 -14.41
N THR A 113 -11.92 -4.75 -13.25
CA THR A 113 -11.93 -6.21 -13.07
C THR A 113 -12.44 -6.60 -11.69
N SER A 114 -12.77 -7.88 -11.57
CA SER A 114 -13.07 -8.54 -10.31
C SER A 114 -12.56 -9.97 -10.37
N GLY A 115 -12.24 -10.52 -9.20
CA GLY A 115 -11.73 -11.87 -9.12
C GLY A 115 -11.69 -12.39 -7.70
N THR A 116 -11.15 -13.58 -7.56
CA THR A 116 -10.85 -14.23 -6.28
C THR A 116 -9.37 -14.50 -6.22
N ILE A 117 -8.77 -14.26 -5.06
CA ILE A 117 -7.37 -14.53 -4.79
C ILE A 117 -7.22 -15.39 -3.53
N TRP A 118 -6.30 -16.33 -3.60
CA TRP A 118 -5.80 -17.14 -2.48
C TRP A 118 -4.35 -16.77 -2.22
N LEU A 119 -4.01 -16.59 -0.96
CA LEU A 119 -2.70 -16.15 -0.48
C LEU A 119 -2.23 -17.07 0.63
N LYS A 120 -0.96 -17.49 0.62
CA LYS A 120 -0.35 -18.28 1.70
C LYS A 120 1.17 -18.14 1.64
N GLY A 121 1.74 -17.35 2.54
CA GLY A 121 3.16 -17.04 2.50
C GLY A 121 3.55 -16.40 1.17
N ASN A 122 4.46 -17.03 0.44
CA ASN A 122 4.90 -16.60 -0.90
C ASN A 122 4.06 -17.20 -2.05
N LYS A 123 3.09 -18.08 -1.73
CA LYS A 123 2.20 -18.71 -2.72
C LYS A 123 1.00 -17.83 -3.02
N LYS A 124 0.52 -17.87 -4.25
CA LYS A 124 -0.61 -17.09 -4.72
C LYS A 124 -1.33 -17.78 -5.86
N HIS A 125 -2.64 -17.69 -5.83
CA HIS A 125 -3.50 -18.10 -6.93
C HIS A 125 -4.57 -17.05 -7.11
N TYR A 126 -4.80 -16.58 -8.32
CA TYR A 126 -5.94 -15.71 -8.61
C TYR A 126 -6.71 -16.19 -9.83
N VAL A 127 -8.00 -15.89 -9.83
CA VAL A 127 -8.94 -16.17 -10.92
C VAL A 127 -9.74 -14.92 -11.22
N GLU A 128 -9.67 -14.48 -12.47
CA GLU A 128 -10.47 -13.41 -13.06
C GLU A 128 -11.18 -13.90 -14.33
N SER A 129 -11.99 -13.07 -14.93
CA SER A 129 -12.70 -13.43 -16.18
C SER A 129 -11.75 -13.72 -17.35
N ARG A 130 -10.61 -13.02 -17.42
CA ARG A 130 -9.64 -13.17 -18.50
C ARG A 130 -8.37 -13.91 -18.08
N TYR A 131 -7.92 -13.70 -16.87
CA TYR A 131 -6.64 -14.23 -16.42
C TYR A 131 -6.78 -15.14 -15.21
N CYS A 132 -5.97 -16.17 -15.18
CA CYS A 132 -5.74 -16.99 -13.99
C CYS A 132 -4.23 -17.12 -13.76
N SER A 133 -3.80 -17.29 -12.52
CA SER A 133 -2.40 -17.58 -12.23
C SER A 133 -2.25 -18.54 -11.07
N TRP A 134 -1.17 -19.29 -11.10
CA TRP A 134 -0.72 -20.17 -10.02
C TRP A 134 0.75 -19.85 -9.72
N ASN A 135 1.03 -19.54 -8.48
CA ASN A 135 2.36 -19.31 -7.96
C ASN A 135 2.56 -20.20 -6.73
N ASP A 136 3.36 -21.23 -6.86
CA ASP A 136 3.68 -22.17 -5.79
C ASP A 136 4.87 -21.73 -4.91
N GLY A 137 5.43 -20.55 -5.21
CA GLY A 137 6.62 -19.99 -4.56
C GLY A 137 7.90 -20.19 -5.35
N VAL A 138 7.90 -21.08 -6.35
CA VAL A 138 9.02 -21.37 -7.26
C VAL A 138 8.62 -21.07 -8.70
N HIS A 139 7.51 -21.65 -9.15
CA HIS A 139 6.95 -21.48 -10.49
C HIS A 139 5.78 -20.48 -10.46
N TYR A 140 5.69 -19.67 -11.49
CA TYR A 140 4.57 -18.77 -11.70
C TYR A 140 3.95 -19.05 -13.08
N TYR A 141 2.78 -19.68 -13.09
CA TYR A 141 1.99 -19.88 -14.30
C TYR A 141 0.98 -18.77 -14.48
N ARG A 142 0.99 -18.14 -15.64
CA ARG A 142 0.00 -17.14 -16.07
C ARG A 142 -0.78 -17.67 -17.25
N VAL A 143 -2.09 -17.67 -17.14
CA VAL A 143 -3.02 -18.13 -18.19
C VAL A 143 -3.82 -16.94 -18.69
N ASP A 144 -3.79 -16.66 -20.00
CA ASP A 144 -4.72 -15.76 -20.69
C ASP A 144 -5.82 -16.61 -21.34
N LEU A 145 -6.99 -16.65 -20.72
CA LEU A 145 -8.14 -17.43 -21.16
C LEU A 145 -8.67 -16.98 -22.52
N LYS A 146 -8.53 -15.68 -22.85
CA LYS A 146 -8.96 -15.13 -24.13
C LYS A 146 -8.04 -15.52 -25.29
N LYS A 147 -6.74 -15.57 -25.04
CA LYS A 147 -5.73 -15.93 -26.03
C LYS A 147 -5.45 -17.44 -26.08
N CYS A 148 -5.94 -18.19 -25.11
CA CYS A 148 -5.60 -19.62 -24.93
C CYS A 148 -4.08 -19.83 -24.81
N THR A 149 -3.39 -18.99 -24.02
CA THR A 149 -1.94 -19.09 -23.80
C THR A 149 -1.60 -19.29 -22.34
N VAL A 150 -0.50 -20.01 -22.10
CA VAL A 150 0.09 -20.23 -20.77
C VAL A 150 1.54 -19.78 -20.81
N GLU A 151 1.96 -18.99 -19.87
CA GLU A 151 3.34 -18.57 -19.67
C GLU A 151 3.85 -19.13 -18.34
N LEU A 152 5.00 -19.78 -18.35
CA LEU A 152 5.72 -20.20 -17.13
C LEU A 152 6.88 -19.26 -16.87
N HIS A 153 6.94 -18.69 -15.67
CA HIS A 153 8.00 -17.80 -15.21
C HIS A 153 8.59 -18.29 -13.88
N ASN A 154 9.77 -17.78 -13.55
CA ASN A 154 10.29 -17.87 -12.20
C ASN A 154 9.46 -16.98 -11.25
N ALA A 155 8.93 -17.57 -10.17
CA ALA A 155 8.13 -16.81 -9.19
C ALA A 155 8.87 -15.63 -8.54
N ALA A 156 10.20 -15.68 -8.50
CA ALA A 156 11.06 -14.63 -7.93
C ALA A 156 11.60 -13.64 -8.98
N SER A 157 11.43 -13.89 -10.29
CA SER A 157 11.98 -13.04 -11.34
C SER A 157 11.36 -11.64 -11.34
N PRO A 158 12.18 -10.59 -11.37
CA PRO A 158 11.69 -9.23 -11.60
C PRO A 158 11.23 -9.00 -13.04
N LYS A 159 11.64 -9.83 -13.98
CA LYS A 159 11.30 -9.71 -15.41
C LYS A 159 9.87 -10.15 -15.72
N ARG A 160 9.32 -11.06 -14.92
CA ARG A 160 7.95 -11.59 -15.02
C ARG A 160 6.92 -10.47 -15.15
N ASP A 161 7.21 -9.32 -14.56
CA ASP A 161 6.34 -8.17 -14.61
C ASP A 161 7.10 -6.86 -14.41
N LYS A 162 7.53 -6.24 -15.51
CA LYS A 162 8.25 -4.96 -15.50
C LYS A 162 7.49 -3.77 -14.89
N TYR A 163 6.19 -3.93 -14.61
CA TYR A 163 5.40 -2.91 -13.94
C TYR A 163 5.30 -3.14 -12.43
N MET A 164 5.55 -4.36 -11.96
CA MET A 164 5.56 -4.69 -10.53
C MET A 164 6.63 -3.93 -9.75
N SER A 165 7.75 -3.57 -10.38
CA SER A 165 8.79 -2.77 -9.74
C SER A 165 8.29 -1.37 -9.30
N LYS A 166 7.26 -0.85 -9.97
CA LYS A 166 6.64 0.44 -9.61
C LYS A 166 5.71 0.35 -8.40
N PHE A 167 5.33 -0.85 -8.00
CA PHE A 167 4.45 -1.13 -6.87
C PHE A 167 5.19 -1.87 -5.76
N THR A 168 6.49 -1.64 -5.62
CA THR A 168 7.24 -2.16 -4.47
C THR A 168 6.69 -1.55 -3.18
N PHE A 169 6.59 -2.38 -2.16
CA PHE A 169 6.11 -1.99 -0.85
C PHE A 169 6.91 -2.73 0.21
N ASP A 170 7.61 -1.98 1.01
CA ASP A 170 8.25 -2.46 2.21
C ASP A 170 7.49 -1.88 3.40
N VAL A 171 6.82 -2.72 4.16
CA VAL A 171 5.99 -2.33 5.32
C VAL A 171 6.74 -1.49 6.35
N ASN A 172 8.08 -1.57 6.38
CA ASN A 172 8.90 -0.81 7.32
C ASN A 172 9.22 0.62 6.83
N MET A 173 8.93 0.89 5.55
CA MET A 173 9.18 2.18 4.91
C MET A 173 7.97 3.11 4.95
N TYR A 174 7.03 2.86 5.87
CA TYR A 174 5.83 3.69 6.04
C TYR A 174 5.68 4.14 7.48
N ASP A 175 5.18 5.35 7.61
CA ASP A 175 4.59 5.86 8.83
C ASP A 175 3.12 5.45 8.86
N TYR A 176 2.67 5.05 10.04
CA TYR A 176 1.33 4.51 10.26
C TYR A 176 0.51 5.48 11.10
N SER A 177 -0.76 5.63 10.75
CA SER A 177 -1.76 6.24 11.61
C SER A 177 -3.11 5.58 11.42
N TRP A 178 -4.01 5.72 12.39
CA TRP A 178 -5.37 5.22 12.23
C TRP A 178 -6.41 6.20 12.74
N ASN A 179 -7.61 6.08 12.20
CA ASN A 179 -8.79 6.82 12.65
C ASN A 179 -10.06 6.01 12.40
N ASN A 180 -11.09 6.30 13.17
CA ASN A 180 -12.43 5.80 12.87
C ASN A 180 -13.07 6.60 11.74
N SER A 181 -13.85 5.91 10.91
CA SER A 181 -14.67 6.51 9.87
C SER A 181 -16.02 5.79 9.79
N PRO A 182 -17.01 6.37 9.07
CA PRO A 182 -18.27 5.67 8.81
C PRO A 182 -18.10 4.34 8.05
N GLU A 183 -17.00 4.18 7.31
CA GLU A 183 -16.66 2.96 6.57
C GLU A 183 -15.99 1.89 7.46
N GLY A 184 -15.63 2.22 8.71
CA GLY A 184 -14.87 1.36 9.61
C GLY A 184 -13.57 2.00 10.10
N ILE A 185 -12.62 1.18 10.54
CA ILE A 185 -11.30 1.64 10.97
C ILE A 185 -10.42 1.83 9.75
N VAL A 186 -9.87 3.04 9.60
CA VAL A 186 -8.95 3.38 8.50
C VAL A 186 -7.53 3.42 9.03
N ILE A 187 -6.67 2.57 8.48
CA ILE A 187 -5.22 2.62 8.69
C ILE A 187 -4.60 3.35 7.50
N ASN A 188 -3.93 4.46 7.76
CA ASN A 188 -3.19 5.21 6.74
C ASN A 188 -1.72 4.78 6.77
N LEU A 189 -1.13 4.68 5.59
CA LEU A 189 0.26 4.36 5.34
C LEU A 189 0.85 5.46 4.47
N ASP A 190 1.75 6.24 5.04
CA ASP A 190 2.45 7.32 4.35
C ASP A 190 3.92 6.94 4.21
N ALA A 191 4.41 6.90 2.98
CA ALA A 191 5.77 6.46 2.69
C ALA A 191 6.79 7.47 3.20
N LYS A 192 7.85 6.97 3.84
CA LYS A 192 9.04 7.73 4.16
C LYS A 192 9.73 8.23 2.88
N ASP A 193 10.59 9.22 2.98
CA ASP A 193 11.17 9.92 1.82
C ASP A 193 11.91 8.99 0.86
N ASP A 194 12.63 8.01 1.38
CA ASP A 194 13.43 7.04 0.63
C ASP A 194 12.65 5.81 0.16
N ALA A 195 11.39 5.67 0.55
CA ALA A 195 10.52 4.58 0.10
C ALA A 195 10.27 4.66 -1.41
N LYS A 196 10.38 3.51 -2.08
CA LYS A 196 10.06 3.37 -3.51
C LYS A 196 8.62 2.89 -3.69
N GLY A 197 8.02 3.22 -4.83
CA GLY A 197 6.69 2.72 -5.19
C GLY A 197 5.55 3.58 -4.68
N ILE A 198 4.56 2.98 -4.03
CA ILE A 198 3.35 3.67 -3.58
C ILE A 198 3.68 4.59 -2.41
N LYS A 199 3.30 5.86 -2.54
CA LYS A 199 3.57 6.88 -1.51
C LYS A 199 2.49 6.95 -0.43
N HIS A 200 1.23 6.68 -0.80
CA HIS A 200 0.12 6.70 0.15
C HIS A 200 -0.81 5.53 -0.09
N ALA A 201 -1.15 4.84 0.98
CA ALA A 201 -2.15 3.79 0.98
C ALA A 201 -3.08 3.93 2.18
N ARG A 202 -4.31 3.40 2.05
CA ARG A 202 -5.27 3.30 3.14
C ARG A 202 -5.89 1.92 3.14
N ILE A 203 -5.91 1.28 4.29
CA ILE A 203 -6.62 0.02 4.48
C ILE A 203 -7.84 0.33 5.33
N VAL A 204 -9.02 -0.01 4.82
CA VAL A 204 -10.26 0.09 5.58
C VAL A 204 -10.57 -1.29 6.12
N LEU A 205 -10.68 -1.38 7.43
CA LEU A 205 -11.09 -2.57 8.17
C LEU A 205 -12.54 -2.41 8.63
N ASP A 206 -13.17 -3.51 8.97
CA ASP A 206 -14.46 -3.50 9.67
C ASP A 206 -14.33 -2.81 11.04
N ASN A 207 -15.45 -2.61 11.72
CA ASN A 207 -15.49 -1.97 13.04
C ASN A 207 -14.76 -2.77 14.13
N THR A 208 -14.47 -4.05 13.89
CA THR A 208 -13.68 -4.89 14.82
C THR A 208 -12.18 -4.76 14.58
N GLY A 209 -11.77 -4.11 13.49
CA GLY A 209 -10.36 -3.98 13.09
C GLY A 209 -9.72 -5.29 12.62
N GLN A 210 -10.51 -6.28 12.20
CA GLN A 210 -10.01 -7.61 11.89
C GLN A 210 -10.19 -8.04 10.43
N VAL A 211 -11.20 -7.51 9.74
CA VAL A 211 -11.56 -7.91 8.38
C VAL A 211 -11.28 -6.75 7.42
N PRO A 212 -10.40 -6.93 6.44
CA PRO A 212 -10.15 -5.90 5.42
C PRO A 212 -11.37 -5.79 4.49
N GLN A 213 -11.86 -4.56 4.31
CA GLN A 213 -13.00 -4.23 3.44
C GLN A 213 -12.56 -3.54 2.16
N SER A 214 -11.48 -2.75 2.22
CA SER A 214 -10.91 -2.14 1.02
C SER A 214 -9.45 -1.73 1.22
N LEU A 215 -8.74 -1.66 0.09
CA LEU A 215 -7.41 -1.07 -0.02
C LEU A 215 -7.51 0.09 -1.00
N LYS A 216 -7.16 1.29 -0.54
CA LYS A 216 -7.11 2.51 -1.36
C LYS A 216 -5.64 2.86 -1.60
N LEU A 217 -5.24 3.06 -2.85
CA LEU A 217 -3.87 3.37 -3.26
C LEU A 217 -3.87 4.70 -4.02
N LYS A 218 -2.95 5.60 -3.68
CA LYS A 218 -2.74 6.83 -4.43
C LYS A 218 -1.77 6.58 -5.58
N VAL A 219 -2.27 6.66 -6.80
CA VAL A 219 -1.50 6.49 -8.04
C VAL A 219 -1.50 7.83 -8.78
N GLY A 220 -0.35 8.53 -8.78
CA GLY A 220 -0.30 9.91 -9.23
C GLY A 220 -1.22 10.82 -8.42
N PHE A 221 -2.17 11.45 -9.08
CA PHE A 221 -3.14 12.36 -8.44
C PHE A 221 -4.44 11.67 -7.98
N PHE A 222 -4.67 10.43 -8.37
CA PHE A 222 -5.93 9.74 -8.16
C PHE A 222 -5.83 8.65 -7.08
N TRP A 223 -6.93 8.48 -6.34
CA TRP A 223 -7.10 7.33 -5.46
C TRP A 223 -7.80 6.20 -6.21
N THR A 224 -7.19 5.02 -6.20
CA THR A 224 -7.78 3.79 -6.71
C THR A 224 -8.24 2.97 -5.52
N THR A 225 -9.50 2.53 -5.55
CA THR A 225 -10.07 1.67 -4.50
C THR A 225 -10.21 0.24 -5.01
N ILE A 226 -9.61 -0.68 -4.28
CA ILE A 226 -9.81 -2.11 -4.42
C ILE A 226 -10.77 -2.52 -3.31
N LYS A 227 -12.01 -2.87 -3.67
CA LYS A 227 -13.00 -3.37 -2.71
C LYS A 227 -12.71 -4.84 -2.43
N ILE A 228 -12.81 -5.24 -1.18
CA ILE A 228 -12.58 -6.61 -0.71
C ILE A 228 -13.91 -7.14 -0.17
N SER A 229 -14.21 -8.39 -0.49
CA SER A 229 -15.40 -9.11 0.00
C SER A 229 -15.08 -10.59 0.17
N GLY A 230 -15.92 -11.31 0.90
CA GLY A 230 -15.75 -12.74 1.10
C GLY A 230 -14.40 -13.13 1.70
N TYR A 231 -13.85 -12.29 2.58
CA TYR A 231 -12.57 -12.54 3.23
C TYR A 231 -12.69 -13.73 4.20
N LEU A 232 -11.84 -14.73 3.98
CA LEU A 232 -11.69 -15.91 4.84
C LEU A 232 -10.22 -16.09 5.15
N ALA A 233 -9.85 -16.11 6.42
CA ALA A 233 -8.48 -16.34 6.88
C ALA A 233 -8.32 -17.74 7.44
N GLY A 234 -7.22 -18.40 7.12
CA GLY A 234 -6.83 -19.72 7.63
C GLY A 234 -7.27 -20.88 6.76
N ASN A 235 -6.65 -22.03 7.00
CA ASN A 235 -6.97 -23.35 6.43
C ASN A 235 -6.91 -23.43 4.89
N ILE A 236 -6.06 -22.61 4.24
CA ILE A 236 -5.89 -22.70 2.80
C ILE A 236 -5.01 -23.91 2.45
N SER A 237 -5.58 -24.85 1.68
CA SER A 237 -4.86 -26.04 1.20
C SER A 237 -3.77 -25.65 0.20
N ASP A 238 -2.62 -26.30 0.26
CA ASP A 238 -1.53 -26.10 -0.69
C ASP A 238 -1.89 -26.52 -2.13
N ASN A 239 -2.86 -27.44 -2.29
CA ASN A 239 -3.34 -27.87 -3.60
C ASN A 239 -3.95 -26.73 -4.43
N VAL A 240 -4.43 -25.65 -3.78
CA VAL A 240 -4.97 -24.48 -4.47
C VAL A 240 -3.91 -23.78 -5.33
N PHE A 241 -2.62 -23.91 -4.96
CA PHE A 241 -1.49 -23.26 -5.64
C PHE A 241 -0.85 -24.12 -6.72
N VAL A 242 -1.33 -25.35 -6.91
CA VAL A 242 -0.82 -26.27 -7.93
C VAL A 242 -1.47 -25.94 -9.28
N TYR A 243 -0.63 -25.70 -10.31
CA TYR A 243 -1.10 -25.44 -11.65
C TYR A 243 -1.77 -26.70 -12.26
N PRO A 244 -3.02 -26.63 -12.71
CA PRO A 244 -3.75 -27.79 -13.24
C PRO A 244 -3.42 -28.01 -14.72
N ALA A 245 -2.25 -28.56 -15.04
CA ALA A 245 -1.75 -28.71 -16.41
C ALA A 245 -2.72 -29.44 -17.34
N ALA A 246 -3.42 -30.45 -16.85
CA ALA A 246 -4.40 -31.21 -17.66
C ALA A 246 -5.56 -30.33 -18.16
N LYS A 247 -5.96 -29.29 -17.41
CA LYS A 247 -7.03 -28.37 -17.80
C LYS A 247 -6.65 -27.50 -19.00
N TYR A 248 -5.36 -27.18 -19.14
CA TYR A 248 -4.86 -26.23 -20.13
C TYR A 248 -3.95 -26.89 -21.18
N LYS A 249 -4.04 -28.22 -21.35
CA LYS A 249 -3.19 -29.00 -22.28
C LYS A 249 -3.30 -28.57 -23.75
N THR A 250 -4.40 -27.90 -24.13
CA THR A 250 -4.65 -27.41 -25.49
C THR A 250 -4.22 -25.96 -25.70
N PHE A 251 -3.78 -25.29 -24.65
CA PHE A 251 -3.31 -23.90 -24.74
C PHE A 251 -1.87 -23.87 -25.24
N GLU A 252 -1.53 -22.81 -25.97
CA GLU A 252 -0.14 -22.55 -26.36
C GLU A 252 0.70 -22.29 -25.11
N PHE A 253 1.75 -23.08 -24.94
CA PHE A 253 2.61 -23.00 -23.76
C PHE A 253 3.95 -22.37 -24.10
N THR A 254 4.29 -21.28 -23.39
CA THR A 254 5.59 -20.60 -23.48
C THR A 254 6.35 -20.75 -22.18
N ASN A 255 7.53 -21.36 -22.25
CA ASN A 255 8.43 -21.47 -21.11
C ASN A 255 9.41 -20.30 -21.12
N MET A 256 9.26 -19.39 -20.14
CA MET A 256 10.14 -18.25 -19.90
C MET A 256 11.15 -18.52 -18.76
N TRP A 257 11.14 -19.75 -18.21
CA TRP A 257 12.06 -20.19 -17.17
C TRP A 257 13.46 -20.49 -17.73
N PRO A 258 14.59 -20.05 -17.08
CA PRO A 258 14.66 -19.41 -15.74
C PRO A 258 14.68 -17.87 -15.79
N ASP A 259 14.14 -17.21 -16.79
CA ASP A 259 14.12 -15.79 -17.16
C ASP A 259 14.97 -14.78 -16.34
#